data_4ce89ccfc0ad08875b27478b8db058bb
#
_entry.id   4ce89ccfc0ad08875b27478b8db058bb
#
_cell.length_a   1.000
_cell.length_b   1.000
_cell.length_c   1.000
_cell.angle_alpha   90.00
_cell.angle_beta   90.00
_cell.angle_gamma   90.00
#
_symmetry.space_group_name_H-M   'P 1'
#
loop_
_entity.id
_entity.type
_entity.pdbx_description
1 polymer ?
#
loop_
_entity_poly.entity_id
_entity_poly.type
_entity_poly.pdbx_seq_one_letter_code
_entity_poly.pdbx_strand_id
1 'polypeptide(L)' 'MDWRERIVCDPDILVGKPTVKGTRLSVELILGWLAQGWTHEMLLESYPQLTREDILAALAFAAEKMREESYTLLDSPAA' A
#
# COMPACT_ATOMS: atom_id res chain seq x y z
N MET A 1 -0.16 14.24 -5.50
CA MET A 1 -1.24 13.63 -4.72
C MET A 1 -0.75 13.30 -3.32
N ASP A 2 -1.58 13.57 -2.33
CA ASP A 2 -1.20 13.28 -0.94
C ASP A 2 -1.89 11.98 -0.52
N TRP A 3 -1.10 10.96 -0.26
CA TRP A 3 -1.65 9.65 0.11
C TRP A 3 -2.49 9.73 1.39
N ARG A 4 -2.26 10.74 2.23
CA ARG A 4 -3.00 10.88 3.50
C ARG A 4 -4.48 11.09 3.28
N GLU A 5 -4.86 11.52 2.10
CA GLU A 5 -6.27 11.70 1.77
C GLU A 5 -6.96 10.37 1.47
N ARG A 6 -6.19 9.31 1.22
CA ARG A 6 -6.75 8.04 0.77
C ARG A 6 -6.37 6.84 1.64
N ILE A 7 -5.34 6.95 2.45
CA ILE A 7 -4.88 5.84 3.30
C ILE A 7 -5.12 6.23 4.75
N VAL A 8 -5.77 5.34 5.50
CA VAL A 8 -6.06 5.58 6.92
C VAL A 8 -5.66 4.37 7.74
N CYS A 9 -5.42 4.60 9.03
CA CYS A 9 -5.17 3.52 9.99
C CYS A 9 -6.22 3.65 11.07
N ASP A 10 -7.32 2.91 10.91
CA ASP A 10 -8.46 2.96 11.83
C ASP A 10 -8.39 1.72 12.72
N PRO A 11 -8.31 1.89 14.05
CA PRO A 11 -8.20 0.72 14.94
C PRO A 11 -9.37 -0.26 14.79
N ASP A 12 -10.50 0.20 14.31
CA ASP A 12 -11.66 -0.66 14.11
C ASP A 12 -11.65 -1.39 12.78
N ILE A 13 -10.66 -1.12 11.94
CA ILE A 13 -10.57 -1.77 10.63
C ILE A 13 -9.22 -2.46 10.54
N LEU A 14 -9.26 -3.79 10.46
CA LEU A 14 -8.06 -4.62 10.35
C LEU A 14 -7.02 -4.28 11.41
N VAL A 15 -7.48 -4.00 12.62
CA VAL A 15 -6.64 -3.75 13.79
C VAL A 15 -5.67 -2.59 13.56
N GLY A 16 -6.11 -1.59 12.83
CA GLY A 16 -5.31 -0.39 12.60
C GLY A 16 -4.29 -0.51 11.48
N LYS A 17 -4.35 -1.55 10.67
CA LYS A 17 -3.47 -1.64 9.50
C LYS A 17 -3.81 -0.53 8.50
N PRO A 18 -2.82 -0.03 7.76
CA PRO A 18 -3.13 0.96 6.73
C PRO A 18 -4.07 0.38 5.68
N THR A 19 -5.19 1.06 5.47
CA THR A 19 -6.19 0.63 4.50
C THR A 19 -6.58 1.79 3.61
N VAL A 20 -7.17 1.46 2.47
CA VAL A 20 -7.77 2.46 1.61
C VAL A 20 -9.05 2.96 2.30
N LYS A 21 -9.15 4.28 2.45
CA LYS A 21 -10.25 4.91 3.16
C LYS A 21 -11.58 4.44 2.60
N GLY A 22 -12.48 4.07 3.50
CA GLY A 22 -13.81 3.62 3.11
C GLY A 22 -13.87 2.16 2.69
N THR A 23 -12.76 1.42 2.79
CA THR A 23 -12.73 0.00 2.44
C THR A 23 -12.03 -0.77 3.54
N ARG A 24 -12.03 -2.11 3.38
CA ARG A 24 -11.22 -2.97 4.24
C ARG A 24 -10.04 -3.54 3.46
N LEU A 25 -9.62 -2.85 2.41
CA LEU A 25 -8.50 -3.30 1.58
C LEU A 25 -7.23 -2.66 2.11
N SER A 26 -6.31 -3.49 2.59
CA SER A 26 -5.09 -2.98 3.19
C SER A 26 -4.07 -2.61 2.11
N VAL A 27 -3.17 -1.70 2.47
CA VAL A 27 -2.03 -1.39 1.61
C VAL A 27 -1.23 -2.67 1.38
N GLU A 28 -1.07 -3.47 2.43
CA GLU A 28 -0.32 -4.71 2.33
C GLU A 28 -0.91 -5.65 1.27
N LEU A 29 -2.23 -5.75 1.22
CA LEU A 29 -2.89 -6.59 0.23
C LEU A 29 -2.61 -6.11 -1.19
N ILE A 30 -2.73 -4.80 -1.40
CA ILE A 30 -2.49 -4.21 -2.72
C ILE A 30 -1.05 -4.45 -3.15
N LEU A 31 -0.10 -4.17 -2.26
CA LEU A 31 1.30 -4.38 -2.57
C LEU A 31 1.61 -5.84 -2.83
N GLY A 32 0.96 -6.73 -2.09
CA GLY A 32 1.16 -8.17 -2.27
C GLY A 32 0.75 -8.63 -3.66
N TRP A 33 -0.38 -8.16 -4.15
CA TRP A 33 -0.82 -8.52 -5.50
C TRP A 33 0.11 -7.97 -6.56
N LEU A 34 0.55 -6.70 -6.39
CA LEU A 34 1.50 -6.11 -7.33
C LEU A 34 2.81 -6.89 -7.33
N ALA A 35 3.24 -7.35 -6.16
CA ALA A 35 4.46 -8.15 -6.06
C ALA A 35 4.33 -9.49 -6.77
N GLN A 36 3.10 -9.98 -6.93
CA GLN A 36 2.85 -11.22 -7.64
C GLN A 36 2.69 -11.00 -9.14
N GLY A 37 2.87 -9.78 -9.61
CA GLY A 37 2.79 -9.48 -11.03
C GLY A 37 1.45 -8.98 -11.51
N TRP A 38 0.52 -8.70 -10.59
CA TRP A 38 -0.77 -8.13 -10.99
C TRP A 38 -0.57 -6.73 -11.53
N THR A 39 -1.35 -6.38 -12.53
CA THR A 39 -1.36 -5.02 -13.08
C THR A 39 -2.41 -4.19 -12.34
N HIS A 40 -2.34 -2.87 -12.55
CA HIS A 40 -3.37 -1.98 -11.99
C HIS A 40 -4.75 -2.40 -12.48
N GLU A 41 -4.86 -2.76 -13.77
CA GLU A 41 -6.13 -3.18 -14.34
C GLU A 41 -6.69 -4.40 -13.65
N MET A 42 -5.84 -5.36 -13.34
CA MET A 42 -6.28 -6.57 -12.64
C MET A 42 -6.82 -6.23 -11.25
N LEU A 43 -6.14 -5.32 -10.56
CA LEU A 43 -6.62 -4.88 -9.25
C LEU A 43 -7.96 -4.18 -9.35
N LEU A 44 -8.11 -3.29 -10.33
CA LEU A 44 -9.35 -2.53 -10.49
C LEU A 44 -10.51 -3.42 -10.86
N GLU A 45 -10.25 -4.48 -11.62
CA GLU A 45 -11.29 -5.45 -11.97
C GLU A 45 -11.71 -6.29 -10.77
N SER A 46 -10.74 -6.71 -9.97
CA SER A 46 -11.01 -7.60 -8.86
C SER A 46 -11.61 -6.86 -7.67
N TYR A 47 -11.30 -5.59 -7.52
CA TYR A 47 -11.77 -4.78 -6.40
C TYR A 47 -12.40 -3.49 -6.95
N PRO A 48 -13.68 -3.58 -7.35
CA PRO A 48 -14.32 -2.42 -8.00
C PRO A 48 -14.37 -1.16 -7.17
N GLN A 49 -14.22 -1.27 -5.84
CA GLN A 49 -14.21 -0.10 -4.97
C GLN A 49 -12.89 0.66 -5.03
N LEU A 50 -11.84 0.06 -5.64
CA LEU A 50 -10.56 0.76 -5.78
C LEU A 50 -10.58 1.69 -6.98
N THR A 51 -9.79 2.77 -6.88
CA THR A 51 -9.50 3.63 -8.03
C THR A 51 -8.00 3.56 -8.29
N ARG A 52 -7.59 4.06 -9.44
CA ARG A 52 -6.18 4.13 -9.78
C ARG A 52 -5.43 4.98 -8.75
N GLU A 53 -6.06 6.07 -8.30
CA GLU A 53 -5.45 6.95 -7.30
C GLU A 53 -5.23 6.23 -5.97
N ASP A 54 -6.12 5.30 -5.63
CA ASP A 54 -5.94 4.51 -4.40
C ASP A 54 -4.68 3.65 -4.49
N ILE A 55 -4.43 3.05 -5.66
CA ILE A 55 -3.24 2.22 -5.85
C ILE A 55 -1.99 3.10 -5.75
N LEU A 56 -2.02 4.27 -6.38
CA LEU A 56 -0.89 5.19 -6.31
C LEU A 56 -0.65 5.66 -4.87
N ALA A 57 -1.74 5.89 -4.13
CA ALA A 57 -1.62 6.29 -2.73
C ALA A 57 -0.97 5.18 -1.89
N ALA A 58 -1.33 3.94 -2.15
CA ALA A 58 -0.75 2.80 -1.43
C ALA A 58 0.75 2.74 -1.68
N LEU A 59 1.16 2.93 -2.94
CA LEU A 59 2.57 2.91 -3.29
C LEU A 59 3.31 4.08 -2.65
N ALA A 60 2.71 5.28 -2.66
CA ALA A 60 3.31 6.46 -2.06
C ALA A 60 3.47 6.31 -0.55
N PHE A 61 2.45 5.74 0.11
CA PHE A 61 2.51 5.45 1.53
C PHE A 61 3.68 4.53 1.85
N ALA A 62 3.79 3.43 1.09
CA ALA A 62 4.85 2.46 1.32
C ALA A 62 6.23 3.08 1.13
N ALA A 63 6.38 3.87 0.06
CA ALA A 63 7.66 4.51 -0.22
C ALA A 63 8.07 5.45 0.90
N GLU A 64 7.11 6.22 1.41
CA GLU A 64 7.42 7.16 2.49
C GLU A 64 7.79 6.43 3.77
N LYS A 65 7.06 5.36 4.10
CA LYS A 65 7.37 4.59 5.29
C LYS A 65 8.74 3.92 5.22
N MET A 66 9.12 3.45 4.04
CA MET A 66 10.44 2.88 3.86
C MET A 66 11.53 3.92 4.05
N ARG A 67 11.29 5.15 3.64
CA ARG A 67 12.27 6.22 3.84
C ARG A 67 12.49 6.56 5.30
N GLU A 68 11.48 6.29 6.14
CA GLU A 68 11.57 6.61 7.57
C GLU A 68 12.31 5.55 8.35
N GLU A 69 12.60 4.40 7.77
CA GLU A 69 13.25 3.31 8.47
C GLU A 69 14.74 3.26 8.19
N SER A 70 15.45 2.61 9.09
CA SER A 70 16.87 2.45 8.94
C SER A 70 17.18 1.11 8.34
N TYR A 71 18.02 1.07 7.30
CA TYR A 71 18.33 -0.17 6.61
C TYR A 71 19.83 -0.43 6.64
N THR A 72 20.38 -0.60 7.81
CA THR A 72 21.80 -0.71 7.94
C THR A 72 22.35 -2.01 7.49
N LEU A 73 21.67 -3.07 7.67
CA LEU A 73 22.27 -4.36 7.45
C LEU A 73 21.51 -5.24 6.53
N LEU A 74 20.77 -4.65 5.69
CA LEU A 74 19.99 -5.41 4.82
C LEU A 74 20.79 -6.37 4.03
N ASP A 75 21.97 -6.08 3.73
CA ASP A 75 22.78 -6.97 3.11
C ASP A 75 23.91 -6.52 2.68
N SER A 76 24.46 -6.85 2.66
CA SER A 76 25.45 -6.53 2.40
C SER A 76 25.94 -6.39 1.41
N PRO A 77 26.25 -6.27 1.07
CA PRO A 77 26.74 -6.03 0.29
C PRO A 77 27.09 -5.90 -0.56
N ALA A 78 27.01 -6.05 -0.60
CA ALA A 78 27.30 -5.98 -1.24
C ALA A 78 27.42 -6.04 -1.88
N ALA A 79 27.35 -6.02 -2.01
CA ALA A 79 27.58 -6.09 -2.58
C ALA A 79 27.49 -5.77 -3.02
#